data_090582bf7049ba2d8b22c035246d3b24
#
_entry.id   090582bf7049ba2d8b22c035246d3b24
#
_cell.length_a   1.000
_cell.length_b   1.000
_cell.length_c   1.000
_cell.angle_alpha   90.00
_cell.angle_beta   90.00
_cell.angle_gamma   90.00
#
_symmetry.space_group_name_H-M   'P 1'
#
loop_
_entity.id
_entity.type
_entity.pdbx_description
1 polymer ?
#
loop_
_entity_poly.entity_id
_entity_poly.type
_entity_poly.pdbx_seq_one_letter_code
_entity_poly.pdbx_strand_id
1 'polypeptide(L)'
;VAVMGGEPEAMFRRAISELGGMKQFVKPGQKVVVKPNIGWDKVPELAGNTNPQLIAEIVKQCFAAGAKEVTVFDHTCDDWQKCYKNSGIEAAAKAAGAKVMPAHLESYSKPVNLPNGQKMKKAKIHEAILNCDVWINVPILKNHGGANLTISMKNHMGIVWDRGFFHQNDLQQCIADICTLQKKAVLNVVDAYRIMKTNGPRGRSASDVVLAKGLFISPDIVAVDTAAAKFFNQVREMPLDTVGHLAKGEALKIGTMNIDKLNVKRIKM
;
A
#
# COMPACT_ATOMS: atom_id res chain seq x y z
N VAL A 1 -1.85 -14.12 -4.30
CA VAL A 1 -2.74 -14.86 -3.36
C VAL A 1 -3.86 -13.92 -2.94
N ALA A 2 -5.09 -14.40 -2.91
CA ALA A 2 -6.26 -13.74 -2.35
C ALA A 2 -6.83 -14.57 -1.21
N VAL A 3 -7.10 -13.95 -0.05
CA VAL A 3 -7.67 -14.61 1.13
C VAL A 3 -8.93 -13.87 1.57
N MET A 4 -9.97 -14.60 1.88
CA MET A 4 -11.28 -14.06 2.25
C MET A 4 -11.81 -14.72 3.52
N GLY A 5 -12.50 -13.94 4.38
CA GLY A 5 -13.33 -14.45 5.48
C GLY A 5 -12.68 -14.45 6.86
N GLY A 6 -11.37 -14.23 6.97
CA GLY A 6 -10.63 -14.19 8.24
C GLY A 6 -10.49 -12.80 8.85
N GLU A 7 -9.82 -12.74 10.00
CA GLU A 7 -9.32 -11.48 10.58
C GLU A 7 -7.99 -11.07 9.91
N PRO A 8 -7.63 -9.78 9.89
CA PRO A 8 -6.52 -9.26 9.08
C PRO A 8 -5.19 -9.99 9.29
N GLU A 9 -4.79 -10.21 10.53
CA GLU A 9 -3.55 -10.90 10.88
C GLU A 9 -3.58 -12.39 10.48
N ALA A 10 -4.72 -13.06 10.65
CA ALA A 10 -4.87 -14.46 10.28
C ALA A 10 -4.84 -14.65 8.76
N MET A 11 -5.52 -13.75 8.01
CA MET A 11 -5.47 -13.72 6.55
C MET A 11 -4.04 -13.48 6.05
N PHE A 12 -3.29 -12.56 6.68
CA PHE A 12 -1.91 -12.31 6.29
C PHE A 12 -1.02 -13.53 6.55
N ARG A 13 -1.10 -14.15 7.73
CA ARG A 13 -0.35 -15.39 8.02
C ARG A 13 -0.64 -16.47 6.98
N ARG A 14 -1.91 -16.64 6.63
CA ARG A 14 -2.31 -17.61 5.61
C ARG A 14 -1.76 -17.26 4.23
N ALA A 15 -1.87 -15.99 3.81
CA ALA A 15 -1.43 -15.53 2.51
C ALA A 15 0.09 -15.63 2.33
N ILE A 16 0.87 -15.18 3.33
CA ILE A 16 2.33 -15.21 3.26
C ILE A 16 2.89 -16.64 3.27
N SER A 17 2.24 -17.57 3.97
CA SER A 17 2.65 -18.97 3.96
C SER A 17 2.52 -19.60 2.56
N GLU A 18 1.54 -19.19 1.77
CA GLU A 18 1.37 -19.64 0.38
C GLU A 18 2.46 -19.11 -0.57
N LEU A 19 3.15 -18.04 -0.17
CA LEU A 19 4.32 -17.51 -0.88
C LEU A 19 5.66 -18.00 -0.31
N GLY A 20 5.64 -19.02 0.55
CA GLY A 20 6.85 -19.59 1.17
C GLY A 20 7.31 -18.87 2.44
N GLY A 21 6.47 -18.00 3.02
CA GLY A 21 6.75 -17.26 4.26
C GLY A 21 7.53 -15.97 4.06
N MET A 22 7.59 -15.14 5.11
CA MET A 22 8.27 -13.84 5.08
C MET A 22 9.77 -13.96 4.78
N LYS A 23 10.40 -15.08 5.09
CA LYS A 23 11.82 -15.35 4.80
C LYS A 23 12.17 -15.35 3.29
N GLN A 24 11.16 -15.47 2.42
CA GLN A 24 11.39 -15.28 0.97
C GLN A 24 11.71 -13.82 0.64
N PHE A 25 11.15 -12.87 1.38
CA PHE A 25 11.19 -11.43 1.12
C PHE A 25 12.16 -10.67 2.02
N VAL A 26 12.37 -11.14 3.25
CA VAL A 26 13.21 -10.51 4.27
C VAL A 26 14.29 -11.50 4.71
N LYS A 27 15.55 -11.04 4.69
CA LYS A 27 16.71 -11.85 5.12
C LYS A 27 17.23 -11.37 6.48
N PRO A 28 17.93 -12.24 7.24
CA PRO A 28 18.54 -11.86 8.50
C PRO A 28 19.45 -10.63 8.38
N GLY A 29 19.35 -9.72 9.34
CA GLY A 29 20.15 -8.50 9.42
C GLY A 29 19.64 -7.33 8.57
N GLN A 30 18.63 -7.51 7.74
CA GLN A 30 18.10 -6.44 6.87
C GLN A 30 17.32 -5.38 7.66
N LYS A 31 17.40 -4.14 7.19
CA LYS A 31 16.52 -3.03 7.56
C LYS A 31 15.32 -3.03 6.64
N VAL A 32 14.13 -3.13 7.21
CA VAL A 32 12.87 -3.25 6.49
C VAL A 32 12.03 -2.00 6.69
N VAL A 33 11.40 -1.50 5.63
CA VAL A 33 10.34 -0.51 5.73
C VAL A 33 9.00 -1.18 5.44
N VAL A 34 8.04 -1.00 6.34
CA VAL A 34 6.63 -1.33 6.11
C VAL A 34 5.88 -0.02 5.89
N LYS A 35 5.39 0.20 4.66
CA LYS A 35 4.73 1.44 4.27
C LYS A 35 3.22 1.25 4.15
N PRO A 36 2.43 1.56 5.21
CA PRO A 36 0.97 1.55 5.18
C PRO A 36 0.40 2.71 4.34
N ASN A 37 -0.92 2.85 4.35
CA ASN A 37 -1.61 4.10 4.06
C ASN A 37 -2.01 4.74 5.40
N ILE A 38 -1.39 5.86 5.75
CA ILE A 38 -1.77 6.71 6.90
C ILE A 38 -2.07 8.10 6.36
N GLY A 39 -3.16 8.21 5.61
CA GLY A 39 -3.49 9.45 4.91
C GLY A 39 -4.30 10.44 5.74
N TRP A 40 -5.14 9.95 6.65
CA TRP A 40 -6.24 10.71 7.22
C TRP A 40 -6.36 10.55 8.72
N ASP A 41 -6.78 11.62 9.39
CA ASP A 41 -7.18 11.61 10.80
C ASP A 41 -8.52 10.88 10.95
N LYS A 42 -8.47 9.54 10.93
CA LYS A 42 -9.62 8.64 10.97
C LYS A 42 -9.30 7.40 11.80
N VAL A 43 -10.31 6.94 12.54
CA VAL A 43 -10.27 5.65 13.24
C VAL A 43 -10.36 4.47 12.26
N PRO A 44 -9.88 3.27 12.63
CA PRO A 44 -9.82 2.11 11.72
C PRO A 44 -11.18 1.71 11.10
N GLU A 45 -12.27 1.90 11.83
CA GLU A 45 -13.63 1.55 11.40
C GLU A 45 -14.08 2.32 10.17
N LEU A 46 -13.51 3.51 9.94
CA LEU A 46 -13.83 4.36 8.79
C LEU A 46 -13.02 4.02 7.54
N ALA A 47 -12.14 3.04 7.60
CA ALA A 47 -11.36 2.54 6.45
C ALA A 47 -10.64 3.65 5.65
N GLY A 48 -10.24 4.72 6.33
CA GLY A 48 -9.46 5.80 5.74
C GLY A 48 -7.97 5.47 5.65
N ASN A 49 -7.50 4.52 6.47
CA ASN A 49 -6.11 4.09 6.62
C ASN A 49 -6.02 2.57 6.64
N THR A 50 -4.81 2.02 6.47
CA THR A 50 -4.56 0.58 6.58
C THR A 50 -4.92 0.07 7.98
N ASN A 51 -5.39 -1.17 8.07
CA ASN A 51 -5.73 -1.82 9.34
C ASN A 51 -4.50 -1.96 10.25
N PRO A 52 -4.54 -1.48 11.50
CA PRO A 52 -3.40 -1.51 12.41
C PRO A 52 -2.97 -2.92 12.83
N GLN A 53 -3.91 -3.88 12.97
CA GLN A 53 -3.59 -5.26 13.30
C GLN A 53 -2.82 -5.96 12.15
N LEU A 54 -3.17 -5.65 10.91
CA LEU A 54 -2.42 -6.12 9.74
C LEU A 54 -0.97 -5.60 9.77
N ILE A 55 -0.77 -4.32 10.08
CA ILE A 55 0.57 -3.72 10.18
C ILE A 55 1.38 -4.39 11.30
N ALA A 56 0.78 -4.58 12.47
CA ALA A 56 1.45 -5.26 13.58
C ALA A 56 1.90 -6.67 13.20
N GLU A 57 1.05 -7.45 12.53
CA GLU A 57 1.39 -8.80 12.10
C GLU A 57 2.53 -8.81 11.07
N ILE A 58 2.50 -7.91 10.08
CA ILE A 58 3.58 -7.80 9.08
C ILE A 58 4.91 -7.47 9.77
N VAL A 59 4.91 -6.54 10.71
CA VAL A 59 6.11 -6.17 11.50
C VAL A 59 6.65 -7.37 12.27
N LYS A 60 5.80 -8.11 12.98
CA LYS A 60 6.19 -9.34 13.71
C LYS A 60 6.81 -10.38 12.78
N GLN A 61 6.22 -10.60 11.59
CA GLN A 61 6.72 -11.54 10.59
C GLN A 61 8.09 -11.10 10.03
N CYS A 62 8.34 -9.78 9.88
CA CYS A 62 9.64 -9.27 9.47
C CYS A 62 10.71 -9.59 10.52
N PHE A 63 10.44 -9.37 11.81
CA PHE A 63 11.37 -9.72 12.89
C PHE A 63 11.56 -11.22 13.00
N ALA A 64 10.50 -12.03 12.87
CA ALA A 64 10.59 -13.49 12.84
C ALA A 64 11.40 -14.03 11.65
N ALA A 65 11.48 -13.28 10.56
CA ALA A 65 12.38 -13.58 9.43
C ALA A 65 13.83 -13.15 9.66
N GLY A 66 14.12 -12.42 10.76
CA GLY A 66 15.45 -11.98 11.15
C GLY A 66 15.78 -10.53 10.80
N ALA A 67 14.78 -9.69 10.50
CA ALA A 67 15.02 -8.26 10.27
C ALA A 67 15.74 -7.63 11.47
N LYS A 68 16.78 -6.84 11.21
CA LYS A 68 17.51 -6.08 12.25
C LYS A 68 16.69 -4.89 12.76
N GLU A 69 15.93 -4.28 11.85
CA GLU A 69 15.13 -3.09 12.13
C GLU A 69 13.91 -3.10 11.21
N VAL A 70 12.76 -2.71 11.74
CA VAL A 70 11.55 -2.45 10.96
C VAL A 70 11.10 -1.02 11.22
N THR A 71 10.91 -0.26 10.15
CA THR A 71 10.44 1.14 10.20
C THR A 71 9.09 1.25 9.53
N VAL A 72 8.18 2.01 10.15
CA VAL A 72 6.84 2.32 9.62
C VAL A 72 6.72 3.83 9.40
N PHE A 73 6.26 4.26 8.22
CA PHE A 73 5.97 5.66 7.94
C PHE A 73 4.96 5.82 6.80
N ASP A 74 4.35 6.99 6.71
CA ASP A 74 3.63 7.49 5.54
C ASP A 74 3.62 9.03 5.54
N HIS A 75 3.54 9.65 4.35
CA HIS A 75 3.31 11.08 4.21
C HIS A 75 1.80 11.35 4.22
N THR A 76 1.30 11.90 5.33
CA THR A 76 -0.14 12.10 5.61
C THR A 76 -0.75 13.24 4.80
N CYS A 77 -2.07 13.29 4.70
CA CYS A 77 -2.84 14.38 4.09
C CYS A 77 -3.42 15.34 5.13
N ASP A 78 -3.77 14.84 6.31
CA ASP A 78 -4.15 15.63 7.49
C ASP A 78 -2.95 15.78 8.43
N ASP A 79 -3.17 16.38 9.61
CA ASP A 79 -2.16 16.51 10.67
C ASP A 79 -1.51 15.15 10.97
N TRP A 80 -0.20 15.07 10.84
CA TRP A 80 0.51 13.79 10.89
C TRP A 80 0.41 13.11 12.25
N GLN A 81 0.46 13.87 13.36
CA GLN A 81 0.39 13.31 14.70
C GLN A 81 -0.98 12.69 14.96
N LYS A 82 -2.05 13.37 14.54
CA LYS A 82 -3.42 12.85 14.63
C LYS A 82 -3.63 11.65 13.72
N CYS A 83 -3.15 11.69 12.48
CA CYS A 83 -3.25 10.56 11.55
C CYS A 83 -2.59 9.30 12.12
N TYR A 84 -1.38 9.41 12.62
CA TYR A 84 -0.61 8.29 13.18
C TYR A 84 -1.27 7.73 14.44
N LYS A 85 -1.70 8.62 15.37
CA LYS A 85 -2.36 8.23 16.61
C LYS A 85 -3.74 7.62 16.37
N ASN A 86 -4.62 8.33 15.66
CA ASN A 86 -6.04 7.98 15.56
C ASN A 86 -6.30 6.80 14.59
N SER A 87 -5.39 6.55 13.62
CA SER A 87 -5.42 5.32 12.82
C SER A 87 -5.10 4.06 13.64
N GLY A 88 -4.53 4.21 14.84
CA GLY A 88 -4.03 3.10 15.66
C GLY A 88 -2.74 2.46 15.14
N ILE A 89 -2.25 2.88 13.95
CA ILE A 89 -1.08 2.25 13.32
C ILE A 89 0.19 2.51 14.13
N GLU A 90 0.37 3.72 14.66
CA GLU A 90 1.53 4.04 15.47
C GLU A 90 1.65 3.12 16.69
N ALA A 91 0.56 2.99 17.46
CA ALA A 91 0.51 2.14 18.64
C ALA A 91 0.76 0.67 18.30
N ALA A 92 0.11 0.16 17.24
CA ALA A 92 0.24 -1.23 16.80
C ALA A 92 1.65 -1.55 16.29
N ALA A 93 2.25 -0.64 15.50
CA ALA A 93 3.61 -0.80 14.98
C ALA A 93 4.66 -0.78 16.11
N LYS A 94 4.56 0.18 17.05
CA LYS A 94 5.46 0.27 18.21
C LYS A 94 5.33 -0.97 19.11
N ALA A 95 4.13 -1.43 19.40
CA ALA A 95 3.89 -2.65 20.17
C ALA A 95 4.47 -3.91 19.51
N ALA A 96 4.55 -3.93 18.18
CA ALA A 96 5.21 -4.99 17.43
C ALA A 96 6.73 -4.84 17.31
N GLY A 97 7.33 -3.76 17.87
CA GLY A 97 8.77 -3.50 17.88
C GLY A 97 9.29 -2.59 16.77
N ALA A 98 8.42 -2.05 15.91
CA ALA A 98 8.87 -1.16 14.83
C ALA A 98 9.20 0.26 15.34
N LYS A 99 10.13 0.91 14.65
CA LYS A 99 10.30 2.36 14.71
C LYS A 99 9.23 3.03 13.86
N VAL A 100 8.66 4.12 14.35
CA VAL A 100 7.71 4.94 13.59
C VAL A 100 8.38 6.26 13.26
N MET A 101 8.47 6.59 11.98
CA MET A 101 9.14 7.80 11.48
C MET A 101 8.13 8.82 10.96
N PRO A 102 8.36 10.11 11.20
CA PRO A 102 7.57 11.18 10.58
C PRO A 102 7.94 11.34 9.09
N ALA A 103 7.03 11.95 8.30
CA ALA A 103 7.26 12.29 6.90
C ALA A 103 6.70 13.68 6.52
N HIS A 104 6.53 14.56 7.51
CA HIS A 104 5.88 15.86 7.38
C HIS A 104 6.82 17.02 6.99
N LEU A 105 8.10 16.75 6.81
CA LEU A 105 9.10 17.77 6.39
C LEU A 105 9.81 17.30 5.13
N GLU A 106 10.09 18.27 4.26
CA GLU A 106 10.84 18.04 3.02
C GLU A 106 12.24 17.48 3.27
N SER A 107 12.86 17.87 4.38
CA SER A 107 14.22 17.46 4.77
C SER A 107 14.39 15.94 4.90
N TYR A 108 13.31 15.21 5.13
CA TYR A 108 13.30 13.72 5.12
C TYR A 108 13.39 13.11 3.73
N SER A 109 13.35 13.93 2.66
CA SER A 109 13.30 13.43 1.29
C SER A 109 14.52 13.86 0.49
N LYS A 110 14.94 13.02 -0.46
CA LYS A 110 16.07 13.27 -1.36
C LYS A 110 15.62 13.17 -2.81
N PRO A 111 16.21 13.98 -3.72
CA PRO A 111 15.88 13.91 -5.14
C PRO A 111 16.36 12.60 -5.75
N VAL A 112 15.49 11.98 -6.55
CA VAL A 112 15.74 10.74 -7.28
C VAL A 112 15.24 10.89 -8.71
N ASN A 113 16.01 10.42 -9.68
CA ASN A 113 15.61 10.35 -11.08
C ASN A 113 14.72 9.14 -11.34
N LEU A 114 13.72 9.33 -12.20
CA LEU A 114 12.81 8.31 -12.70
C LEU A 114 12.95 8.25 -14.23
N PRO A 115 14.04 7.69 -14.76
CA PRO A 115 14.34 7.76 -16.20
C PRO A 115 13.24 7.11 -17.05
N ASN A 116 12.57 6.09 -16.54
CA ASN A 116 11.50 5.36 -17.22
C ASN A 116 10.11 5.99 -17.03
N GLY A 117 9.95 6.99 -16.16
CA GLY A 117 8.70 7.74 -16.03
C GLY A 117 8.39 8.52 -17.31
N GLN A 118 7.14 8.71 -17.64
CA GLN A 118 6.74 9.48 -18.84
C GLN A 118 6.52 10.97 -18.51
N LYS A 119 5.72 11.26 -17.50
CA LYS A 119 5.44 12.62 -17.01
C LYS A 119 6.32 13.00 -15.82
N MET A 120 6.53 12.09 -14.90
CA MET A 120 7.36 12.29 -13.71
C MET A 120 8.77 11.72 -13.95
N LYS A 121 9.71 12.60 -14.27
CA LYS A 121 11.13 12.24 -14.53
C LYS A 121 12.02 12.27 -13.29
N LYS A 122 11.56 12.91 -12.22
CA LYS A 122 12.24 13.00 -10.93
C LYS A 122 11.22 13.18 -9.81
N ALA A 123 11.57 12.74 -8.60
CA ALA A 123 10.76 12.92 -7.40
C ALA A 123 11.67 13.08 -6.18
N LYS A 124 11.17 13.72 -5.10
CA LYS A 124 11.82 13.69 -3.79
C LYS A 124 11.26 12.54 -2.99
N ILE A 125 12.08 11.51 -2.78
CA ILE A 125 11.69 10.26 -2.12
C ILE A 125 12.17 10.28 -0.67
N HIS A 126 11.30 9.83 0.25
CA HIS A 126 11.62 9.73 1.67
C HIS A 126 12.83 8.82 1.91
N GLU A 127 13.76 9.29 2.73
CA GLU A 127 15.05 8.63 2.98
C GLU A 127 14.90 7.22 3.58
N ALA A 128 13.83 6.93 4.33
CA ALA A 128 13.57 5.59 4.83
C ALA A 128 13.49 4.55 3.70
N ILE A 129 12.86 4.91 2.56
CA ILE A 129 12.81 4.03 1.37
C ILE A 129 14.20 3.89 0.74
N LEU A 130 14.96 4.99 0.67
CA LEU A 130 16.27 4.96 0.00
C LEU A 130 17.29 4.16 0.81
N ASN A 131 17.22 4.22 2.14
CA ASN A 131 18.20 3.65 3.07
C ASN A 131 17.83 2.27 3.61
N CYS A 132 16.63 1.72 3.33
CA CYS A 132 16.30 0.35 3.72
C CYS A 132 16.93 -0.68 2.76
N ASP A 133 17.03 -1.93 3.19
CA ASP A 133 17.41 -3.03 2.31
C ASP A 133 16.22 -3.48 1.47
N VAL A 134 15.06 -3.61 2.11
CA VAL A 134 13.79 -3.99 1.47
C VAL A 134 12.63 -3.19 2.04
N TRP A 135 11.55 -3.04 1.26
CA TRP A 135 10.31 -2.46 1.77
C TRP A 135 9.07 -3.20 1.28
N ILE A 136 8.04 -3.17 2.12
CA ILE A 136 6.75 -3.80 1.92
C ILE A 136 5.70 -2.70 1.84
N ASN A 137 4.93 -2.70 0.76
CA ASN A 137 3.86 -1.75 0.51
C ASN A 137 2.53 -2.31 1.02
N VAL A 138 1.85 -1.60 1.93
CA VAL A 138 0.62 -2.09 2.57
C VAL A 138 -0.52 -1.07 2.41
N PRO A 139 -1.07 -0.92 1.20
CA PRO A 139 -2.20 -0.04 0.94
C PRO A 139 -3.50 -0.53 1.56
N ILE A 140 -4.47 0.37 1.65
CA ILE A 140 -5.88 0.01 1.84
C ILE A 140 -6.63 0.13 0.51
N LEU A 141 -7.55 -0.80 0.24
CA LEU A 141 -8.46 -0.72 -0.90
C LEU A 141 -9.60 0.24 -0.59
N LYS A 142 -9.66 1.36 -1.29
CA LYS A 142 -10.71 2.37 -1.10
C LYS A 142 -10.98 3.19 -2.34
N ASN A 143 -12.21 3.71 -2.44
CA ASN A 143 -12.60 4.73 -3.41
C ASN A 143 -11.70 5.96 -3.31
N HIS A 144 -11.45 6.62 -4.43
CA HIS A 144 -10.72 7.87 -4.50
C HIS A 144 -11.27 8.77 -5.61
N GLY A 145 -11.71 9.98 -5.27
CA GLY A 145 -12.34 10.90 -6.22
C GLY A 145 -11.50 11.18 -7.47
N GLY A 146 -10.19 11.43 -7.34
CA GLY A 146 -9.34 11.76 -8.50
C GLY A 146 -8.69 10.56 -9.18
N ALA A 147 -8.34 9.50 -8.44
CA ALA A 147 -7.64 8.33 -8.98
C ALA A 147 -8.54 7.09 -9.13
N ASN A 148 -9.84 7.23 -8.89
CA ASN A 148 -10.88 6.19 -8.80
C ASN A 148 -10.64 5.21 -7.65
N LEU A 149 -9.48 4.59 -7.53
CA LEU A 149 -9.11 3.73 -6.42
C LEU A 149 -7.77 4.13 -5.78
N THR A 150 -7.68 3.92 -4.47
CA THR A 150 -6.42 3.78 -3.75
C THR A 150 -6.13 2.30 -3.62
N ILE A 151 -4.98 1.88 -4.15
CA ILE A 151 -4.43 0.54 -4.05
C ILE A 151 -2.89 0.67 -3.99
N SER A 152 -2.12 -0.37 -4.34
CA SER A 152 -0.66 -0.42 -4.15
C SER A 152 0.10 0.65 -4.95
N MET A 153 -0.19 0.81 -6.25
CA MET A 153 0.47 1.81 -7.09
C MET A 153 0.22 3.22 -6.57
N LYS A 154 -1.05 3.55 -6.27
CA LYS A 154 -1.44 4.86 -5.72
C LYS A 154 -0.81 5.12 -4.34
N ASN A 155 -0.60 4.07 -3.53
CA ASN A 155 0.02 4.18 -2.20
C ASN A 155 1.48 4.67 -2.27
N HIS A 156 2.17 4.53 -3.40
CA HIS A 156 3.50 5.08 -3.62
C HIS A 156 3.55 6.62 -3.55
N MET A 157 2.43 7.34 -3.72
CA MET A 157 2.41 8.78 -3.48
C MET A 157 2.85 9.16 -2.07
N GLY A 158 2.62 8.28 -1.08
CA GLY A 158 3.02 8.52 0.31
C GLY A 158 4.52 8.39 0.58
N ILE A 159 5.34 7.99 -0.40
CA ILE A 159 6.80 8.04 -0.29
C ILE A 159 7.40 9.31 -0.92
N VAL A 160 6.56 10.13 -1.58
CA VAL A 160 6.97 11.34 -2.31
C VAL A 160 6.63 12.58 -1.50
N TRP A 161 7.55 13.56 -1.47
CA TRP A 161 7.31 14.85 -0.83
C TRP A 161 6.32 15.70 -1.62
N ASP A 162 6.63 16.03 -2.87
CA ASP A 162 5.79 16.88 -3.71
C ASP A 162 4.66 16.08 -4.38
N ARG A 163 3.56 15.89 -3.64
CA ARG A 163 2.35 15.24 -4.17
C ARG A 163 1.50 16.17 -5.03
N GLY A 164 1.73 17.49 -4.93
CA GLY A 164 1.06 18.49 -5.78
C GLY A 164 1.33 18.21 -7.25
N PHE A 165 2.54 17.79 -7.59
CA PHE A 165 2.92 17.45 -8.97
C PHE A 165 1.96 16.42 -9.61
N PHE A 166 1.53 15.40 -8.88
CA PHE A 166 0.59 14.38 -9.37
C PHE A 166 -0.75 14.99 -9.78
N HIS A 167 -1.27 15.93 -9.00
CA HIS A 167 -2.57 16.56 -9.22
C HIS A 167 -2.53 17.67 -10.28
N GLN A 168 -1.36 18.25 -10.53
CA GLN A 168 -1.15 19.27 -11.55
C GLN A 168 -0.87 18.67 -12.93
N ASN A 169 -0.62 17.36 -13.00
CA ASN A 169 -0.33 16.63 -14.23
C ASN A 169 -1.32 15.49 -14.44
N ASP A 170 -1.06 14.57 -15.38
CA ASP A 170 -1.85 13.34 -15.53
C ASP A 170 -1.63 12.45 -14.29
N LEU A 171 -2.59 12.52 -13.34
CA LEU A 171 -2.53 11.78 -12.09
C LEU A 171 -2.33 10.27 -12.31
N GLN A 172 -3.03 9.70 -13.28
CA GLN A 172 -2.95 8.26 -13.56
C GLN A 172 -1.56 7.89 -14.11
N GLN A 173 -1.00 8.73 -14.97
CA GLN A 173 0.36 8.52 -15.48
C GLN A 173 1.41 8.71 -14.39
N CYS A 174 1.31 9.75 -13.57
CA CYS A 174 2.25 10.01 -12.48
C CYS A 174 2.23 8.88 -11.43
N ILE A 175 1.07 8.26 -11.18
CA ILE A 175 0.96 7.06 -10.31
C ILE A 175 1.74 5.88 -10.92
N ALA A 176 1.66 5.67 -12.22
CA ALA A 176 2.45 4.63 -12.89
C ALA A 176 3.94 4.99 -12.90
N ASP A 177 4.27 6.25 -13.17
CA ASP A 177 5.66 6.73 -13.25
C ASP A 177 6.42 6.55 -11.94
N ILE A 178 5.83 6.87 -10.79
CA ILE A 178 6.50 6.68 -9.50
C ILE A 178 6.81 5.20 -9.21
N CYS A 179 6.02 4.28 -9.75
CA CYS A 179 6.28 2.86 -9.64
C CYS A 179 7.46 2.38 -10.51
N THR A 180 8.03 3.24 -11.36
CA THR A 180 9.29 2.97 -12.07
C THR A 180 10.52 3.18 -11.19
N LEU A 181 10.37 3.68 -9.96
CA LEU A 181 11.45 3.81 -9.00
C LEU A 181 12.25 2.50 -8.93
N GLN A 182 13.59 2.60 -9.04
CA GLN A 182 14.46 1.43 -9.05
C GLN A 182 14.36 0.61 -7.76
N LYS A 183 14.22 1.27 -6.61
CA LYS A 183 13.97 0.64 -5.31
C LYS A 183 12.50 0.22 -5.20
N LYS A 184 12.18 -0.95 -5.71
CA LYS A 184 10.81 -1.48 -5.72
C LYS A 184 10.43 -2.12 -4.38
N ALA A 185 9.13 -2.10 -4.05
CA ALA A 185 8.58 -2.92 -2.99
C ALA A 185 8.79 -4.40 -3.34
N VAL A 186 9.28 -5.18 -2.39
CA VAL A 186 9.44 -6.63 -2.59
C VAL A 186 8.11 -7.37 -2.48
N LEU A 187 7.14 -6.75 -1.81
CA LEU A 187 5.82 -7.32 -1.57
C LEU A 187 4.78 -6.20 -1.47
N ASN A 188 3.61 -6.42 -2.05
CA ASN A 188 2.44 -5.56 -1.92
C ASN A 188 1.35 -6.35 -1.21
N VAL A 189 0.79 -5.79 -0.13
CA VAL A 189 -0.23 -6.41 0.72
C VAL A 189 -1.43 -5.47 0.77
N VAL A 190 -2.46 -5.75 -0.01
CA VAL A 190 -3.66 -4.91 -0.10
C VAL A 190 -4.62 -5.29 1.02
N ASP A 191 -4.82 -4.37 1.94
CA ASP A 191 -5.87 -4.45 2.96
C ASP A 191 -7.22 -4.18 2.31
N ALA A 192 -8.06 -5.20 2.24
CA ALA A 192 -9.46 -5.14 1.82
C ALA A 192 -10.39 -5.69 2.92
N TYR A 193 -9.97 -5.61 4.19
CA TYR A 193 -10.78 -6.07 5.33
C TYR A 193 -12.02 -5.19 5.50
N ARG A 194 -11.82 -3.87 5.56
CA ARG A 194 -12.86 -2.85 5.41
C ARG A 194 -12.58 -2.03 4.16
N ILE A 195 -13.58 -1.84 3.33
CA ILE A 195 -13.45 -1.09 2.08
C ILE A 195 -14.32 0.17 2.18
N MET A 196 -13.69 1.34 2.03
CA MET A 196 -14.42 2.57 1.81
C MET A 196 -14.92 2.60 0.37
N LYS A 197 -16.20 2.31 0.16
CA LYS A 197 -16.82 2.18 -1.18
C LYS A 197 -17.21 3.52 -1.81
N THR A 198 -17.46 4.56 -0.99
CA THR A 198 -17.91 5.90 -1.42
C THR A 198 -17.18 7.01 -0.68
N ASN A 199 -17.28 8.25 -1.20
CA ASN A 199 -16.74 9.47 -0.58
C ASN A 199 -15.24 9.42 -0.23
N GLY A 200 -14.48 8.52 -0.88
CA GLY A 200 -13.04 8.45 -0.69
C GLY A 200 -12.29 9.61 -1.34
N PRO A 201 -11.06 9.86 -0.90
CA PRO A 201 -10.22 9.00 -0.05
C PRO A 201 -10.38 9.20 1.47
N ARG A 202 -11.12 10.23 1.92
CA ARG A 202 -11.26 10.60 3.34
C ARG A 202 -12.46 9.93 4.01
N GLY A 203 -13.55 9.71 3.26
CA GLY A 203 -14.82 9.24 3.78
C GLY A 203 -15.56 10.29 4.60
N ARG A 204 -16.87 10.13 4.76
CA ARG A 204 -17.75 11.00 5.55
C ARG A 204 -18.28 10.30 6.79
N SER A 205 -18.70 9.05 6.65
CA SER A 205 -19.37 8.30 7.72
C SER A 205 -19.17 6.79 7.59
N ALA A 206 -19.62 6.01 8.57
CA ALA A 206 -19.58 4.56 8.55
C ALA A 206 -20.36 3.94 7.38
N SER A 207 -21.38 4.62 6.84
CA SER A 207 -22.15 4.15 5.67
C SER A 207 -21.31 4.10 4.39
N ASP A 208 -20.18 4.80 4.35
CA ASP A 208 -19.22 4.73 3.25
C ASP A 208 -18.43 3.41 3.22
N VAL A 209 -18.49 2.64 4.31
CA VAL A 209 -17.61 1.48 4.54
C VAL A 209 -18.41 0.17 4.50
N VAL A 210 -17.80 -0.86 3.93
CA VAL A 210 -18.29 -2.24 3.98
C VAL A 210 -17.22 -3.16 4.59
N LEU A 211 -17.65 -4.06 5.45
CA LEU A 211 -16.80 -5.14 5.98
C LEU A 211 -16.74 -6.27 4.94
N ALA A 212 -15.62 -6.35 4.22
CA ALA A 212 -15.46 -7.29 3.11
C ALA A 212 -14.56 -8.49 3.47
N LYS A 213 -13.77 -8.40 4.54
CA LYS A 213 -12.85 -9.43 5.04
C LYS A 213 -11.98 -10.04 3.95
N GLY A 214 -11.33 -9.17 3.15
CA GLY A 214 -10.44 -9.55 2.06
C GLY A 214 -9.00 -9.11 2.28
N LEU A 215 -8.06 -9.84 1.68
CA LEU A 215 -6.65 -9.51 1.63
C LEU A 215 -6.06 -10.04 0.33
N PHE A 216 -5.27 -9.21 -0.37
CA PHE A 216 -4.57 -9.62 -1.59
C PHE A 216 -3.07 -9.37 -1.41
N ILE A 217 -2.25 -10.31 -1.86
CA ILE A 217 -0.79 -10.23 -1.71
C ILE A 217 -0.08 -10.70 -2.96
N SER A 218 0.89 -9.92 -3.44
CA SER A 218 1.74 -10.26 -4.60
C SER A 218 3.03 -9.43 -4.61
N PRO A 219 4.14 -9.96 -5.14
CA PRO A 219 5.29 -9.15 -5.53
C PRO A 219 5.00 -8.27 -6.76
N ASP A 220 4.09 -8.69 -7.66
CA ASP A 220 3.66 -7.90 -8.82
C ASP A 220 2.60 -6.88 -8.41
N ILE A 221 2.98 -5.60 -8.45
CA ILE A 221 2.15 -4.48 -8.01
C ILE A 221 0.93 -4.25 -8.92
N VAL A 222 1.07 -4.46 -10.23
CA VAL A 222 -0.03 -4.29 -11.19
C VAL A 222 -1.02 -5.45 -11.08
N ALA A 223 -0.52 -6.67 -10.91
CA ALA A 223 -1.36 -7.86 -10.76
C ALA A 223 -2.21 -7.80 -9.47
N VAL A 224 -1.60 -7.41 -8.34
CA VAL A 224 -2.36 -7.31 -7.09
C VAL A 224 -3.40 -6.21 -7.14
N ASP A 225 -3.07 -5.07 -7.75
CA ASP A 225 -3.99 -3.95 -7.92
C ASP A 225 -5.13 -4.31 -8.89
N THR A 226 -4.84 -5.04 -9.96
CA THR A 226 -5.86 -5.56 -10.88
C THR A 226 -6.84 -6.51 -10.17
N ALA A 227 -6.33 -7.44 -9.35
CA ALA A 227 -7.16 -8.35 -8.57
C ALA A 227 -8.04 -7.59 -7.56
N ALA A 228 -7.45 -6.63 -6.84
CA ALA A 228 -8.16 -5.80 -5.88
C ALA A 228 -9.23 -4.90 -6.54
N ALA A 229 -8.93 -4.32 -7.72
CA ALA A 229 -9.89 -3.52 -8.48
C ALA A 229 -11.06 -4.37 -8.99
N LYS A 230 -10.82 -5.58 -9.50
CA LYS A 230 -11.88 -6.54 -9.86
C LYS A 230 -12.76 -6.89 -8.65
N PHE A 231 -12.16 -7.02 -7.47
CA PHE A 231 -12.92 -7.26 -6.24
C PHE A 231 -13.73 -6.03 -5.81
N PHE A 232 -13.14 -4.82 -5.90
CA PHE A 232 -13.88 -3.59 -5.61
C PHE A 232 -15.10 -3.42 -6.51
N ASN A 233 -15.02 -3.80 -7.78
CA ASN A 233 -16.15 -3.76 -8.72
C ASN A 233 -17.34 -4.63 -8.29
N GLN A 234 -17.13 -5.66 -7.46
CA GLN A 234 -18.20 -6.46 -6.85
C GLN A 234 -18.88 -5.74 -5.67
N VAL A 235 -18.16 -4.82 -5.01
CA VAL A 235 -18.67 -4.03 -3.88
C VAL A 235 -19.38 -2.78 -4.35
N ARG A 236 -18.85 -2.14 -5.39
CA ARG A 236 -19.38 -0.97 -6.06
C ARG A 236 -18.91 -0.98 -7.51
N GLU A 237 -19.83 -0.74 -8.42
CA GLU A 237 -19.52 -0.64 -9.84
C GLU A 237 -18.37 0.34 -10.08
N MET A 238 -17.30 -0.17 -10.64
CA MET A 238 -16.09 0.57 -11.03
C MET A 238 -15.36 -0.25 -12.09
N PRO A 239 -15.67 -0.04 -13.38
CA PRO A 239 -15.03 -0.74 -14.47
C PRO A 239 -13.50 -0.61 -14.42
N LEU A 240 -12.79 -1.68 -14.74
CA LEU A 240 -11.34 -1.77 -14.55
C LEU A 240 -10.58 -0.73 -15.39
N ASP A 241 -11.08 -0.39 -16.55
CA ASP A 241 -10.52 0.62 -17.47
C ASP A 241 -10.56 2.05 -16.89
N THR A 242 -11.47 2.32 -15.94
CA THR A 242 -11.51 3.60 -15.23
C THR A 242 -10.32 3.79 -14.28
N VAL A 243 -9.66 2.69 -13.88
CA VAL A 243 -8.46 2.72 -13.03
C VAL A 243 -7.22 2.82 -13.92
N GLY A 244 -7.05 3.96 -14.58
CA GLY A 244 -6.12 4.16 -15.70
C GLY A 244 -4.64 3.87 -15.38
N HIS A 245 -4.20 4.02 -14.12
CA HIS A 245 -2.82 3.72 -13.75
C HIS A 245 -2.44 2.24 -13.89
N LEU A 246 -3.43 1.31 -13.91
CA LEU A 246 -3.16 -0.11 -14.14
C LEU A 246 -2.62 -0.36 -15.54
N ALA A 247 -3.34 0.08 -16.57
CA ALA A 247 -2.92 -0.06 -17.97
C ALA A 247 -1.61 0.70 -18.26
N LYS A 248 -1.42 1.88 -17.62
CA LYS A 248 -0.17 2.65 -17.72
C LYS A 248 1.00 1.92 -17.05
N GLY A 249 0.77 1.23 -15.93
CA GLY A 249 1.77 0.41 -15.25
C GLY A 249 2.18 -0.81 -16.09
N GLU A 250 1.23 -1.49 -16.71
CA GLU A 250 1.52 -2.58 -17.65
C GLU A 250 2.31 -2.08 -18.88
N ALA A 251 1.93 -0.96 -19.47
CA ALA A 251 2.64 -0.34 -20.58
C ALA A 251 4.10 0.04 -20.22
N LEU A 252 4.36 0.44 -18.97
CA LEU A 252 5.69 0.70 -18.43
C LEU A 252 6.44 -0.58 -18.00
N LYS A 253 5.86 -1.77 -18.23
CA LYS A 253 6.44 -3.08 -17.88
C LYS A 253 6.74 -3.21 -16.37
N ILE A 254 5.92 -2.60 -15.52
CA ILE A 254 6.05 -2.66 -14.06
C ILE A 254 5.48 -3.97 -13.52
N GLY A 255 4.47 -4.52 -14.18
CA GLY A 255 3.78 -5.77 -13.86
C GLY A 255 2.73 -6.08 -14.92
N THR A 256 1.79 -6.98 -14.64
CA THR A 256 0.76 -7.39 -15.62
C THR A 256 -0.67 -7.28 -15.09
N MET A 257 -1.58 -6.84 -15.96
CA MET A 257 -3.03 -6.90 -15.74
C MET A 257 -3.60 -8.29 -16.05
N ASN A 258 -2.86 -9.14 -16.77
CA ASN A 258 -3.32 -10.46 -17.18
C ASN A 258 -3.13 -11.48 -16.03
N ILE A 259 -3.96 -11.34 -14.99
CA ILE A 259 -3.90 -12.21 -13.81
C ILE A 259 -4.29 -13.66 -14.11
N ASP A 260 -4.99 -13.93 -15.23
CA ASP A 260 -5.41 -15.28 -15.59
C ASP A 260 -4.22 -16.15 -16.07
N LYS A 261 -3.11 -15.51 -16.46
CA LYS A 261 -1.85 -16.19 -16.78
C LYS A 261 -0.97 -16.45 -15.55
N LEU A 262 -1.38 -15.96 -14.38
CA LEU A 262 -0.62 -16.12 -13.15
C LEU A 262 -1.17 -17.29 -12.31
N ASN A 263 -0.31 -17.87 -11.48
CA ASN A 263 -0.73 -18.85 -10.48
C ASN A 263 -1.45 -18.16 -9.32
N VAL A 264 -2.75 -17.89 -9.49
CA VAL A 264 -3.57 -17.21 -8.48
C VAL A 264 -4.20 -18.22 -7.51
N LYS A 265 -3.74 -18.18 -6.26
CA LYS A 265 -4.36 -18.93 -5.17
C LYS A 265 -5.49 -18.12 -4.54
N ARG A 266 -6.69 -18.71 -4.46
CA ARG A 266 -7.87 -18.14 -3.80
C ARG A 266 -8.22 -19.01 -2.60
N ILE A 267 -8.30 -18.39 -1.42
CA ILE A 267 -8.45 -19.07 -0.14
C ILE A 267 -9.65 -18.48 0.60
N LYS A 268 -10.53 -19.33 1.08
CA LYS A 268 -11.62 -18.97 2.00
C LYS A 268 -11.26 -19.52 3.38
N MET A 269 -11.36 -18.66 4.41
CA MET A 269 -11.14 -19.01 5.81
C MET A 269 -12.46 -19.13 6.56
#